data_ad5795d679f708ea597c9c7249fb405b
#
_entry.id   ad5795d679f708ea597c9c7249fb405b
#
_cell.length_a   1.000
_cell.length_b   1.000
_cell.length_c   1.000
_cell.angle_alpha   90.00
_cell.angle_beta   90.00
_cell.angle_gamma   90.00
#
_symmetry.space_group_name_H-M   'P 1'
#
loop_
_entity.id
_entity.type
_entity.pdbx_description
1 polymer ?
#
loop_
_entity_poly.entity_id
_entity_poly.type
_entity_poly.pdbx_seq_one_letter_code
_entity_poly.pdbx_strand_id
1 'polypeptide(L)' 'MFDGITRLLNLTRLVKEQMADLELLVDLLNKRIEYLDNENDELRKDNRRLRQFLSGQDE' A
#
# COMPACT_ATOMS: atom_id res chain seq x y z
N MET A 1 -26.88 -36.28 0.80
CA MET A 1 -26.68 -35.98 -0.62
C MET A 1 -26.50 -34.49 -0.89
N PHE A 2 -27.30 -33.60 -0.29
CA PHE A 2 -27.17 -32.15 -0.49
C PHE A 2 -26.15 -31.47 0.42
N ASP A 3 -25.75 -32.15 1.50
CA ASP A 3 -24.80 -31.56 2.48
C ASP A 3 -23.43 -31.24 1.88
N GLY A 4 -22.93 -32.12 0.98
CA GLY A 4 -21.66 -31.89 0.32
C GLY A 4 -21.69 -30.70 -0.61
N ILE A 5 -22.79 -30.53 -1.35
CA ILE A 5 -22.98 -29.38 -2.25
C ILE A 5 -23.10 -28.08 -1.46
N THR A 6 -23.86 -28.10 -0.35
CA THR A 6 -24.01 -26.94 0.51
C THR A 6 -22.68 -26.51 1.10
N ARG A 7 -21.86 -27.46 1.54
CA ARG A 7 -20.51 -27.18 2.05
C ARG A 7 -19.62 -26.52 0.99
N LEU A 8 -19.66 -27.06 -0.24
CA LEU A 8 -18.88 -26.51 -1.35
C LEU A 8 -19.30 -25.07 -1.68
N LEU A 9 -20.61 -24.81 -1.71
CA LEU A 9 -21.14 -23.47 -1.96
C LEU A 9 -20.73 -22.51 -0.87
N ASN A 10 -20.77 -22.93 0.40
CA ASN A 10 -20.35 -22.10 1.53
C ASN A 10 -18.86 -21.81 1.47
N LEU A 11 -18.02 -22.80 1.15
CA LEU A 11 -16.59 -22.62 0.99
C LEU A 11 -16.27 -21.66 -0.17
N THR A 12 -16.96 -21.80 -1.28
CA THR A 12 -16.79 -20.91 -2.44
C THR A 12 -17.12 -19.47 -2.06
N ARG A 13 -18.19 -19.26 -1.30
CA ARG A 13 -18.57 -17.91 -0.83
C ARG A 13 -17.52 -17.32 0.08
N LEU A 14 -17.00 -18.12 1.03
CA LEU A 14 -15.95 -17.66 1.96
C LEU A 14 -14.68 -17.29 1.20
N VAL A 15 -14.29 -18.08 0.22
CA VAL A 15 -13.12 -17.78 -0.60
C VAL A 15 -13.31 -16.47 -1.36
N LYS A 16 -14.48 -16.27 -1.96
CA LYS A 16 -14.79 -15.01 -2.65
C LYS A 16 -14.72 -13.80 -1.73
N GLU A 17 -15.26 -13.94 -0.52
CA GLU A 17 -15.19 -12.87 0.49
C GLU A 17 -13.76 -12.55 0.87
N GLN A 18 -12.93 -13.58 1.08
CA GLN A 18 -11.51 -13.39 1.39
C GLN A 18 -10.75 -12.74 0.23
N MET A 19 -11.06 -13.11 -1.00
CA MET A 19 -10.45 -12.49 -2.18
C MET A 19 -10.80 -11.01 -2.26
N ALA A 20 -12.05 -10.65 -1.99
CA ALA A 20 -12.46 -9.25 -1.96
C ALA A 20 -11.72 -8.45 -0.87
N ASP A 21 -11.55 -9.06 0.31
CA ASP A 21 -10.79 -8.45 1.41
C ASP A 21 -9.32 -8.24 1.02
N LEU A 22 -8.72 -9.24 0.36
CA LEU A 22 -7.33 -9.13 -0.11
C LEU A 22 -7.17 -8.05 -1.18
N GLU A 23 -8.11 -7.93 -2.10
CA GLU A 23 -8.09 -6.87 -3.11
C GLU A 23 -8.14 -5.49 -2.46
N LEU A 24 -9.00 -5.33 -1.45
CA LEU A 24 -9.08 -4.08 -0.70
C LEU A 24 -7.76 -3.78 0.01
N LEU A 25 -7.15 -4.79 0.62
CA LEU A 25 -5.87 -4.64 1.29
C LEU A 25 -4.76 -4.22 0.31
N VAL A 26 -4.72 -4.84 -0.87
CA VAL A 26 -3.75 -4.47 -1.92
C VAL A 26 -3.96 -3.02 -2.35
N ASP A 27 -5.19 -2.57 -2.53
CA ASP A 27 -5.50 -1.19 -2.88
C ASP A 27 -5.00 -0.21 -1.81
N LEU A 28 -5.24 -0.54 -0.54
CA LEU A 28 -4.78 0.28 0.58
C LEU A 28 -3.25 0.35 0.65
N LEU A 29 -2.59 -0.79 0.42
CA LEU A 29 -1.13 -0.85 0.39
C LEU A 29 -0.55 -0.03 -0.77
N ASN A 30 -1.17 -0.09 -1.94
CA ASN A 30 -0.73 0.69 -3.09
C ASN A 30 -0.87 2.20 -2.84
N LYS A 31 -1.95 2.63 -2.20
CA LYS A 31 -2.13 4.02 -1.79
C LYS A 31 -1.06 4.45 -0.79
N ARG A 32 -0.71 3.56 0.14
CA ARG A 32 0.35 3.83 1.12
C ARG A 32 1.71 3.97 0.46
N ILE A 33 2.01 3.10 -0.49
CA ILE A 33 3.26 3.17 -1.26
C ILE A 33 3.34 4.51 -2.01
N GLU A 34 2.27 4.91 -2.67
CA GLU A 34 2.21 6.17 -3.39
C GLU A 34 2.45 7.37 -2.47
N TYR A 35 1.81 7.37 -1.31
CA TYR A 35 2.01 8.40 -0.30
C TYR A 35 3.47 8.45 0.16
N LEU A 36 4.07 7.29 0.44
CA LEU A 36 5.46 7.21 0.90
C LEU A 36 6.45 7.65 -0.19
N ASP A 37 6.18 7.32 -1.44
CA ASP A 37 7.01 7.76 -2.57
C ASP A 37 7.00 9.29 -2.68
N ASN A 38 5.84 9.91 -2.56
CA ASN A 38 5.70 11.37 -2.59
C ASN A 38 6.43 12.02 -1.42
N GLU A 39 6.27 11.45 -0.22
CA GLU A 39 6.97 11.94 0.97
C GLU A 39 8.48 11.82 0.82
N ASN A 40 8.96 10.71 0.26
CA ASN A 40 10.38 10.50 -0.02
C ASN A 40 10.92 11.55 -0.98
N ASP A 41 10.20 11.85 -2.04
CA ASP A 41 10.61 12.86 -3.01
C ASP A 41 10.70 14.24 -2.35
N GLU A 42 9.74 14.60 -1.50
CA GLU A 42 9.77 15.84 -0.77
C GLU A 42 10.98 15.93 0.17
N LEU A 43 11.25 14.86 0.90
CA LEU A 43 12.40 14.79 1.80
C LEU A 43 13.72 14.90 1.04
N ARG A 44 13.83 14.31 -0.14
CA ARG A 44 15.03 14.42 -0.97
C ARG A 44 15.24 15.86 -1.44
N LYS A 45 14.18 16.54 -1.82
CA LYS A 45 14.24 17.96 -2.21
C LYS A 45 14.69 18.83 -1.03
N ASP A 46 14.12 18.59 0.14
CA ASP A 46 14.49 19.32 1.35
C ASP A 46 15.95 19.07 1.71
N ASN A 47 16.41 17.81 1.61
CA ASN A 47 17.80 17.46 1.86
C ASN A 47 18.76 18.19 0.92
N ARG A 48 18.41 18.30 -0.36
CA ARG A 48 19.22 19.06 -1.32
C ARG A 48 19.29 20.53 -0.96
N ARG A 49 18.15 21.13 -0.59
CA ARG A 49 18.09 22.55 -0.16
C ARG A 49 18.96 22.78 1.06
N LEU A 50 18.87 21.88 2.05
CA LEU A 50 19.67 21.99 3.27
C LEU A 50 21.15 21.86 2.98
N ARG A 51 21.56 20.94 2.11
CA ARG A 51 22.95 20.78 1.70
C ARG A 51 23.47 22.01 0.99
N GLN A 52 22.68 22.59 0.11
CA GLN A 52 23.04 23.83 -0.59
C GLN A 52 23.16 25.00 0.38
N PHE A 53 22.25 25.08 1.34
CA PHE A 53 22.28 26.10 2.37
C PHE A 53 23.53 25.97 3.22
N LEU A 54 23.85 24.76 3.68
CA LEU A 54 25.05 24.50 4.50
C LEU A 54 26.35 24.77 3.72
N SER A 55 26.38 24.39 2.44
CA SER A 55 27.55 24.67 1.59
C SER A 55 27.75 26.17 1.39
N GLY A 56 26.67 26.93 1.29
CA GLY A 56 26.74 28.39 1.17
C GLY A 56 27.22 29.09 2.43
N GLN A 57 27.03 28.45 3.60
CA GLN A 57 27.47 29.02 4.88
C GLN A 57 28.96 28.78 5.17
N ASP A 58 29.56 27.79 4.57
CA ASP A 58 30.98 27.47 4.74
C ASP A 58 31.91 28.43 4.00
N GLU A 59 31.34 29.30 3.20
CA GLU A 59 32.06 30.37 2.51
C GLU A 59 32.00 31.67 3.35
#